data_56584848444072239a6395d0ce465ecd
#
_entry.id   56584848444072239a6395d0ce465ecd
#
_cell.length_a   1.000
_cell.length_b   1.000
_cell.length_c   1.000
_cell.angle_alpha   90.00
_cell.angle_beta   90.00
_cell.angle_gamma   90.00
#
_symmetry.space_group_name_H-M   'P 1'
#
loop_
_entity.id
_entity.type
_entity.pdbx_description
1 polymer ?
#
loop_
_entity_poly.entity_id
_entity_poly.type
_entity_poly.pdbx_seq_one_letter_code
_entity_poly.pdbx_strand_id
1 'polypeptide(L)'
;MKKASKASRELVYHTVIIELDPTLPRRDTKKPHLYICTSLSSADIRLQQLQQGSGPGFTKGHCLSVFAKSPYSKPAKDPTVAKRRLDETIEKYIRLGHMVNNRQDEWHVYVIDLLQDHLEVKPQSGHVYVGSTSKTVEERVQQHKKGIETSKGHRLSSRYVFQHFGGLNKLLSPKEKYFTSKAAEEKEERLAEELCRKGYLVRAGQFTPNPKTCISKRKTKK
;
A
#
# COMPACT_ATOMS: atom_id res chain seq x y z
N MET A 1 -28.53 -2.11 -20.06
CA MET A 1 -28.25 -1.88 -18.64
C MET A 1 -26.99 -1.01 -18.51
N LYS A 2 -27.11 0.25 -18.07
CA LYS A 2 -25.98 1.16 -17.85
C LYS A 2 -25.24 0.68 -16.58
N LYS A 3 -24.00 0.20 -16.70
CA LYS A 3 -23.11 -0.03 -15.55
C LYS A 3 -22.85 1.33 -14.91
N ALA A 4 -23.36 1.51 -13.69
CA ALA A 4 -23.00 2.66 -12.88
C ALA A 4 -21.48 2.71 -12.75
N SER A 5 -20.87 3.83 -13.18
CA SER A 5 -19.46 4.08 -12.95
C SER A 5 -19.23 4.12 -11.45
N LYS A 6 -18.44 3.19 -10.91
CA LYS A 6 -17.98 3.23 -9.52
C LYS A 6 -17.22 4.55 -9.34
N ALA A 7 -17.87 5.55 -8.79
CA ALA A 7 -17.20 6.80 -8.40
C ALA A 7 -15.99 6.42 -7.54
N SER A 8 -14.80 6.81 -7.96
CA SER A 8 -13.59 6.55 -7.20
C SER A 8 -13.74 7.26 -5.86
N ARG A 9 -13.89 6.49 -4.76
CA ARG A 9 -13.89 7.09 -3.42
C ARG A 9 -12.56 7.80 -3.21
N GLU A 10 -12.64 9.09 -2.94
CA GLU A 10 -11.48 9.89 -2.58
C GLU A 10 -10.88 9.33 -1.29
N LEU A 11 -9.60 8.97 -1.31
CA LEU A 11 -8.91 8.49 -0.13
C LEU A 11 -8.70 9.65 0.83
N VAL A 12 -9.07 9.47 2.10
CA VAL A 12 -8.83 10.43 3.17
C VAL A 12 -8.01 9.79 4.28
N TYR A 13 -7.05 10.53 4.81
CA TYR A 13 -6.08 10.04 5.79
C TYR A 13 -6.29 10.72 7.15
N HIS A 14 -6.60 9.93 8.16
CA HIS A 14 -6.75 10.34 9.55
C HIS A 14 -5.43 10.13 10.30
N THR A 15 -5.01 11.10 11.09
CA THR A 15 -3.95 10.90 12.10
C THR A 15 -4.61 10.32 13.35
N VAL A 16 -4.18 9.14 13.76
CA VAL A 16 -4.77 8.37 14.86
C VAL A 16 -3.74 8.19 15.97
N ILE A 17 -4.16 8.38 17.21
CA ILE A 17 -3.32 8.30 18.41
C ILE A 17 -3.95 7.28 19.35
N ILE A 18 -3.29 6.14 19.53
CA ILE A 18 -3.75 5.01 20.34
C ILE A 18 -2.84 4.86 21.55
N GLU A 19 -3.44 4.65 22.71
CA GLU A 19 -2.74 4.26 23.92
C GLU A 19 -2.44 2.76 23.88
N LEU A 20 -1.19 2.41 24.20
CA LEU A 20 -0.73 1.04 24.26
C LEU A 20 -0.65 0.57 25.70
N ASP A 21 -0.82 -0.75 25.88
CA ASP A 21 -0.71 -1.45 27.15
C ASP A 21 0.64 -1.13 27.83
N PRO A 22 0.63 -0.75 29.10
CA PRO A 22 1.83 -0.49 29.88
C PRO A 22 2.75 -1.71 30.07
N THR A 23 2.28 -2.92 29.80
CA THR A 23 3.12 -4.14 29.87
C THR A 23 4.09 -4.27 28.71
N LEU A 24 3.88 -3.54 27.61
CA LEU A 24 4.87 -3.48 26.53
C LEU A 24 6.20 -2.92 27.06
N PRO A 25 7.35 -3.46 26.61
CA PRO A 25 8.66 -2.94 26.98
C PRO A 25 8.73 -1.45 26.76
N ARG A 26 8.88 -0.67 27.83
CA ARG A 26 8.98 0.78 27.78
C ARG A 26 10.20 1.24 28.57
N ARG A 27 10.78 2.32 28.06
CA ARG A 27 11.71 3.11 28.87
C ARG A 27 10.89 3.78 29.98
N ASP A 28 11.48 3.87 31.13
CA ASP A 28 10.91 4.35 32.37
C ASP A 28 10.26 5.74 32.24
N THR A 29 9.06 5.79 31.68
CA THR A 29 8.27 7.02 31.56
C THR A 29 6.98 6.89 32.33
N LYS A 30 6.64 7.90 33.15
CA LYS A 30 5.36 8.00 33.84
C LYS A 30 4.19 8.28 32.89
N LYS A 31 4.47 8.50 31.60
CA LYS A 31 3.46 8.85 30.59
C LYS A 31 3.05 7.65 29.75
N PRO A 32 1.82 7.62 29.24
CA PRO A 32 1.35 6.55 28.38
C PRO A 32 2.26 6.30 27.19
N HIS A 33 2.41 5.03 26.83
CA HIS A 33 3.04 4.59 25.59
C HIS A 33 2.02 4.74 24.46
N LEU A 34 2.39 5.40 23.38
CA LEU A 34 1.49 5.71 22.28
C LEU A 34 1.88 5.01 20.99
N TYR A 35 0.89 4.57 20.24
CA TYR A 35 1.01 4.25 18.83
C TYR A 35 0.35 5.34 18.01
N ILE A 36 1.14 6.03 17.19
CA ILE A 36 0.65 7.11 16.33
C ILE A 36 0.76 6.66 14.88
N CYS A 37 -0.34 6.67 14.16
CA CYS A 37 -0.38 6.20 12.78
C CYS A 37 -1.30 7.05 11.89
N THR A 38 -1.15 6.88 10.59
CA THR A 38 -2.12 7.34 9.59
C THR A 38 -3.07 6.19 9.25
N SER A 39 -4.34 6.48 9.10
CA SER A 39 -5.39 5.50 8.79
C SER A 39 -6.38 6.05 7.77
N LEU A 40 -6.94 5.17 6.94
CA LEU A 40 -8.09 5.48 6.06
C LEU A 40 -9.42 5.44 6.82
N SER A 41 -9.42 4.96 8.06
CA SER A 41 -10.57 4.87 8.93
C SER A 41 -10.46 5.87 10.07
N SER A 42 -11.58 6.22 10.69
CA SER A 42 -11.62 7.01 11.94
C SER A 42 -10.84 6.32 13.06
N ALA A 43 -10.52 7.07 14.13
CA ALA A 43 -9.73 6.54 15.24
C ALA A 43 -10.38 5.31 15.90
N ASP A 44 -11.70 5.34 16.10
CA ASP A 44 -12.44 4.24 16.74
C ASP A 44 -12.43 2.97 15.88
N ILE A 45 -12.69 3.12 14.60
CA ILE A 45 -12.63 1.99 13.64
C ILE A 45 -11.22 1.44 13.57
N ARG A 46 -10.21 2.33 13.57
CA ARG A 46 -8.81 1.89 13.55
C ARG A 46 -8.42 1.15 14.82
N LEU A 47 -8.85 1.62 15.97
CA LEU A 47 -8.65 0.92 17.25
C LEU A 47 -9.21 -0.50 17.20
N GLN A 48 -10.46 -0.68 16.76
CA GLN A 48 -11.07 -1.99 16.61
C GLN A 48 -10.27 -2.90 15.67
N GLN A 49 -9.83 -2.39 14.52
CA GLN A 49 -9.00 -3.13 13.57
C GLN A 49 -7.68 -3.60 14.21
N LEU A 50 -7.02 -2.73 14.98
CA LEU A 50 -5.78 -3.06 15.67
C LEU A 50 -5.98 -4.12 16.75
N GLN A 51 -7.05 -4.02 17.53
CA GLN A 51 -7.43 -5.02 18.54
C GLN A 51 -7.72 -6.38 17.92
N GLN A 52 -8.29 -6.41 16.72
CA GLN A 52 -8.53 -7.62 15.92
C GLN A 52 -7.27 -8.14 15.20
N GLY A 53 -6.13 -7.47 15.35
CA GLY A 53 -4.87 -7.87 14.76
C GLY A 53 -4.62 -7.36 13.33
N SER A 54 -5.42 -6.40 12.85
CA SER A 54 -5.22 -5.77 11.53
C SER A 54 -4.22 -4.61 11.62
N GLY A 55 -2.97 -4.90 12.00
CA GLY A 55 -1.93 -3.90 12.16
C GLY A 55 -0.56 -4.51 12.42
N PRO A 56 0.44 -3.67 12.78
CA PRO A 56 1.75 -4.16 13.19
C PRO A 56 1.64 -5.18 14.32
N GLY A 57 2.44 -6.24 14.28
CA GLY A 57 2.34 -7.37 15.22
C GLY A 57 2.35 -6.98 16.70
N PHE A 58 3.07 -5.90 17.04
CA PHE A 58 3.13 -5.39 18.42
C PHE A 58 1.83 -4.73 18.89
N THR A 59 0.89 -4.39 18.00
CA THR A 59 -0.40 -3.77 18.37
C THR A 59 -1.46 -4.79 18.75
N LYS A 60 -1.31 -6.04 18.33
CA LYS A 60 -2.28 -7.10 18.58
C LYS A 60 -2.37 -7.39 20.09
N GLY A 61 -3.53 -7.15 20.66
CA GLY A 61 -3.78 -7.35 22.11
C GLY A 61 -3.21 -6.27 23.02
N HIS A 62 -2.53 -5.25 22.46
CA HIS A 62 -1.88 -4.20 23.25
C HIS A 62 -2.45 -2.79 23.03
N CYS A 63 -3.48 -2.64 22.20
CA CYS A 63 -4.17 -1.37 22.01
C CYS A 63 -5.31 -1.23 23.01
N LEU A 64 -5.23 -0.22 23.89
CA LEU A 64 -6.22 0.00 24.96
C LEU A 64 -7.35 0.92 24.51
N SER A 65 -7.01 2.12 24.07
CA SER A 65 -7.98 3.17 23.79
C SER A 65 -7.50 4.16 22.76
N VAL A 66 -8.42 4.97 22.24
CA VAL A 66 -8.06 6.21 21.52
C VAL A 66 -7.57 7.21 22.55
N PHE A 67 -6.25 7.51 22.55
CA PHE A 67 -5.64 8.38 23.55
C PHE A 67 -6.09 9.84 23.42
N ALA A 68 -6.18 10.34 22.19
CA ALA A 68 -6.61 11.70 21.90
C ALA A 68 -7.23 11.80 20.51
N LYS A 69 -8.14 12.76 20.34
CA LYS A 69 -8.64 13.14 19.02
C LYS A 69 -7.48 13.67 18.16
N SER A 70 -7.58 13.46 16.84
CA SER A 70 -6.63 14.05 15.90
C SER A 70 -6.48 15.57 16.16
N PRO A 71 -5.24 16.10 16.18
CA PRO A 71 -5.04 17.55 16.30
C PRO A 71 -5.53 18.31 15.06
N TYR A 72 -5.93 17.62 14.01
CA TYR A 72 -6.41 18.19 12.75
C TYR A 72 -7.92 18.03 12.62
N SER A 73 -8.63 19.12 12.39
CA SER A 73 -10.10 19.17 12.28
C SER A 73 -10.65 18.39 11.09
N LYS A 74 -9.85 18.23 10.04
CA LYS A 74 -10.21 17.49 8.83
C LYS A 74 -9.12 16.49 8.46
N PRO A 75 -9.48 15.30 7.92
CA PRO A 75 -8.50 14.35 7.41
C PRO A 75 -7.73 14.94 6.22
N ALA A 76 -6.52 14.46 5.98
CA ALA A 76 -5.75 14.84 4.81
C ALA A 76 -6.25 14.06 3.58
N LYS A 77 -6.28 14.72 2.43
CA LYS A 77 -6.61 14.09 1.13
C LYS A 77 -5.35 13.69 0.36
N ASP A 78 -4.25 14.36 0.66
CA ASP A 78 -2.94 14.12 0.04
C ASP A 78 -2.03 13.31 0.97
N PRO A 79 -1.37 12.25 0.48
CA PRO A 79 -0.50 11.40 1.29
C PRO A 79 0.73 12.14 1.82
N THR A 80 1.24 13.15 1.11
CA THR A 80 2.38 13.96 1.56
C THR A 80 1.98 14.83 2.76
N VAL A 81 0.77 15.44 2.70
CA VAL A 81 0.19 16.17 3.82
C VAL A 81 -0.06 15.25 5.00
N ALA A 82 -0.57 14.04 4.74
CA ALA A 82 -0.81 13.03 5.78
C ALA A 82 0.51 12.64 6.48
N LYS A 83 1.57 12.41 5.73
CA LYS A 83 2.91 12.09 6.27
C LYS A 83 3.46 13.23 7.13
N ARG A 84 3.41 14.47 6.65
CA ARG A 84 3.86 15.64 7.43
C ARG A 84 3.09 15.75 8.74
N ARG A 85 1.75 15.63 8.72
CA ARG A 85 0.91 15.67 9.93
C ARG A 85 1.24 14.58 10.92
N LEU A 86 1.55 13.38 10.42
CA LEU A 86 2.01 12.28 11.25
C LEU A 86 3.31 12.63 11.96
N ASP A 87 4.32 13.08 11.20
CA ASP A 87 5.64 13.42 11.73
C ASP A 87 5.55 14.55 12.77
N GLU A 88 4.79 15.62 12.48
CA GLU A 88 4.52 16.72 13.42
C GLU A 88 3.85 16.21 14.72
N THR A 89 2.90 15.27 14.59
CA THR A 89 2.21 14.69 15.74
C THR A 89 3.17 13.83 16.59
N ILE A 90 3.98 12.99 15.96
CA ILE A 90 4.98 12.17 16.63
C ILE A 90 5.96 13.05 17.41
N GLU A 91 6.55 14.05 16.75
CA GLU A 91 7.48 14.98 17.41
C GLU A 91 6.85 15.71 18.60
N LYS A 92 5.58 16.14 18.45
CA LYS A 92 4.85 16.76 19.55
C LYS A 92 4.77 15.86 20.78
N TYR A 93 4.38 14.61 20.61
CA TYR A 93 4.20 13.68 21.73
C TYR A 93 5.53 13.20 22.32
N ILE A 94 6.59 13.08 21.50
CA ILE A 94 7.95 12.84 21.99
C ILE A 94 8.43 14.01 22.86
N ARG A 95 8.23 15.27 22.41
CA ARG A 95 8.57 16.47 23.20
C ARG A 95 7.78 16.55 24.51
N LEU A 96 6.54 16.07 24.51
CA LEU A 96 5.74 15.94 25.71
C LEU A 96 6.19 14.80 26.63
N GLY A 97 7.20 14.00 26.26
CA GLY A 97 7.80 12.92 27.04
C GLY A 97 7.05 11.60 26.95
N HIS A 98 6.20 11.41 25.95
CA HIS A 98 5.60 10.10 25.68
C HIS A 98 6.62 9.21 24.93
N MET A 99 6.57 7.93 25.20
CA MET A 99 7.17 6.94 24.32
C MET A 99 6.22 6.72 23.15
N VAL A 100 6.72 6.97 21.94
CA VAL A 100 5.92 6.85 20.71
C VAL A 100 6.44 5.70 19.87
N ASN A 101 5.54 4.79 19.53
CA ASN A 101 5.77 3.78 18.51
C ASN A 101 5.02 4.24 17.24
N ASN A 102 5.76 4.42 16.17
CA ASN A 102 5.24 4.89 14.89
C ASN A 102 5.56 3.94 13.74
N ARG A 103 5.93 2.69 14.04
CA ARG A 103 6.25 1.71 13.02
C ARG A 103 5.05 1.52 12.11
N GLN A 104 5.05 2.27 11.01
CA GLN A 104 4.09 2.11 9.93
C GLN A 104 4.71 1.21 8.87
N ASP A 105 3.91 0.27 8.38
CA ASP A 105 4.22 -0.38 7.15
C ASP A 105 3.98 0.64 6.02
N GLU A 106 5.05 1.22 5.50
CA GLU A 106 4.97 2.02 4.28
C GLU A 106 4.77 1.05 3.12
N TRP A 107 3.70 1.24 2.38
CA TRP A 107 3.39 0.45 1.21
C TRP A 107 3.80 1.18 -0.06
N HIS A 108 4.33 0.45 -1.00
CA HIS A 108 4.76 0.93 -2.31
C HIS A 108 4.01 0.19 -3.40
N VAL A 109 3.65 0.92 -4.46
CA VAL A 109 3.18 0.31 -5.71
C VAL A 109 4.33 0.38 -6.71
N TYR A 110 4.56 -0.70 -7.43
CA TYR A 110 5.66 -0.81 -8.39
C TYR A 110 5.22 -1.51 -9.66
N VAL A 111 5.96 -1.27 -10.73
CA VAL A 111 5.74 -1.88 -12.04
C VAL A 111 7.01 -2.62 -12.46
N ILE A 112 6.84 -3.87 -12.88
CA ILE A 112 7.91 -4.70 -13.45
C ILE A 112 7.61 -4.88 -14.93
N ASP A 113 8.60 -4.64 -15.78
CA ASP A 113 8.54 -5.05 -17.18
C ASP A 113 8.66 -6.57 -17.26
N LEU A 114 7.83 -7.17 -18.08
CA LEU A 114 7.86 -8.60 -18.34
C LEU A 114 8.35 -8.87 -19.75
N LEU A 115 9.21 -9.90 -19.90
CA LEU A 115 9.68 -10.37 -21.19
C LEU A 115 8.50 -10.82 -22.06
N GLN A 116 8.58 -10.56 -23.36
CA GLN A 116 7.50 -10.80 -24.30
C GLN A 116 7.76 -11.96 -25.26
N ASP A 117 8.91 -12.64 -25.12
CA ASP A 117 9.37 -13.67 -26.06
C ASP A 117 8.43 -14.90 -26.14
N HIS A 118 7.65 -15.11 -25.08
CA HIS A 118 6.66 -16.17 -24.94
C HIS A 118 5.26 -15.79 -25.45
N LEU A 119 5.07 -14.54 -25.90
CA LEU A 119 3.76 -14.07 -26.37
C LEU A 119 3.62 -14.28 -27.87
N GLU A 120 2.53 -14.92 -28.32
CA GLU A 120 2.17 -15.06 -29.74
C GLU A 120 1.91 -13.69 -30.38
N VAL A 121 1.25 -12.79 -29.62
CA VAL A 121 0.96 -11.43 -30.06
C VAL A 121 1.60 -10.46 -29.08
N LYS A 122 2.54 -9.65 -29.57
CA LYS A 122 3.21 -8.65 -28.74
C LYS A 122 2.32 -7.42 -28.53
N PRO A 123 2.09 -7.00 -27.27
CA PRO A 123 1.35 -5.77 -26.98
C PRO A 123 2.12 -4.55 -27.46
N GLN A 124 1.39 -3.52 -27.95
CA GLN A 124 2.00 -2.34 -28.54
C GLN A 124 2.87 -1.53 -27.58
N SER A 125 2.45 -1.41 -26.33
CA SER A 125 3.14 -0.60 -25.32
C SER A 125 4.02 -1.41 -24.37
N GLY A 126 3.91 -2.74 -24.39
CA GLY A 126 4.71 -3.64 -23.54
C GLY A 126 3.87 -4.54 -22.66
N HIS A 127 4.54 -5.46 -21.99
CA HIS A 127 3.95 -6.39 -21.03
C HIS A 127 4.48 -6.07 -19.63
N VAL A 128 3.59 -5.82 -18.69
CA VAL A 128 3.96 -5.35 -17.36
C VAL A 128 3.22 -6.11 -16.26
N TYR A 129 3.85 -6.17 -15.09
CA TYR A 129 3.24 -6.57 -13.84
C TYR A 129 3.16 -5.36 -12.91
N VAL A 130 2.00 -5.14 -12.32
CA VAL A 130 1.77 -4.14 -11.26
C VAL A 130 1.58 -4.87 -9.95
N GLY A 131 2.25 -4.41 -8.91
CA GLY A 131 2.15 -5.00 -7.57
C GLY A 131 2.34 -3.98 -6.47
N SER A 132 1.95 -4.36 -5.26
CA SER A 132 2.16 -3.59 -4.04
C SER A 132 2.98 -4.36 -3.02
N THR A 133 3.64 -3.65 -2.11
CA THR A 133 4.50 -4.26 -1.09
C THR A 133 4.69 -3.32 0.11
N SER A 134 4.78 -3.91 1.31
CA SER A 134 5.23 -3.22 2.53
C SER A 134 6.76 -3.27 2.72
N LYS A 135 7.48 -3.95 1.82
CA LYS A 135 8.94 -3.95 1.77
C LYS A 135 9.44 -2.82 0.89
N THR A 136 10.75 -2.55 0.90
CA THR A 136 11.33 -1.67 -0.12
C THR A 136 11.08 -2.24 -1.51
N VAL A 137 10.92 -1.36 -2.49
CA VAL A 137 10.69 -1.79 -3.89
C VAL A 137 11.87 -2.66 -4.36
N GLU A 138 13.08 -2.30 -3.97
CA GLU A 138 14.31 -3.02 -4.32
C GLU A 138 14.31 -4.45 -3.76
N GLU A 139 13.97 -4.63 -2.50
CA GLU A 139 13.84 -5.97 -1.88
C GLU A 139 12.80 -6.81 -2.59
N ARG A 140 11.65 -6.22 -2.90
CA ARG A 140 10.57 -6.92 -3.56
C ARG A 140 10.94 -7.33 -4.99
N VAL A 141 11.60 -6.44 -5.72
CA VAL A 141 12.13 -6.72 -7.07
C VAL A 141 13.15 -7.85 -7.04
N GLN A 142 14.04 -7.87 -6.04
CA GLN A 142 14.99 -8.98 -5.87
C GLN A 142 14.29 -10.31 -5.57
N GLN A 143 13.19 -10.30 -4.79
CA GLN A 143 12.39 -11.50 -4.56
C GLN A 143 11.76 -12.02 -5.85
N HIS A 144 11.26 -11.14 -6.72
CA HIS A 144 10.74 -11.53 -8.02
C HIS A 144 11.84 -12.08 -8.93
N LYS A 145 12.98 -11.42 -9.01
CA LYS A 145 14.12 -11.82 -9.84
C LYS A 145 14.71 -13.17 -9.43
N LYS A 146 14.78 -13.45 -8.12
CA LYS A 146 15.40 -14.68 -7.59
C LYS A 146 14.42 -15.83 -7.39
N GLY A 147 13.10 -15.58 -7.50
CA GLY A 147 12.07 -16.59 -7.22
C GLY A 147 12.13 -17.13 -5.80
N ILE A 148 12.45 -16.26 -4.82
CA ILE A 148 12.69 -16.65 -3.42
C ILE A 148 11.47 -17.36 -2.84
N GLU A 149 11.73 -18.50 -2.20
CA GLU A 149 10.75 -19.26 -1.43
C GLU A 149 10.98 -19.05 0.07
N THR A 150 9.91 -19.12 0.87
CA THR A 150 10.01 -19.14 2.32
C THR A 150 10.56 -20.48 2.80
N SER A 151 11.00 -20.55 4.07
CA SER A 151 11.40 -21.82 4.72
C SER A 151 10.31 -22.91 4.69
N LYS A 152 9.06 -22.53 4.45
CA LYS A 152 7.91 -23.44 4.29
C LYS A 152 7.58 -23.79 2.82
N GLY A 153 8.44 -23.44 1.88
CA GLY A 153 8.25 -23.70 0.45
C GLY A 153 7.23 -22.79 -0.26
N HIS A 154 6.71 -21.76 0.43
CA HIS A 154 5.84 -20.79 -0.21
C HIS A 154 6.64 -19.77 -1.00
N ARG A 155 6.34 -19.61 -2.28
CA ARG A 155 6.96 -18.59 -3.11
C ARG A 155 6.52 -17.20 -2.70
N LEU A 156 7.48 -16.30 -2.54
CA LEU A 156 7.23 -14.90 -2.27
C LEU A 156 6.87 -14.12 -3.53
N SER A 157 7.04 -14.72 -4.71
CA SER A 157 6.64 -14.12 -5.99
C SER A 157 5.81 -15.08 -6.82
N SER A 158 4.96 -14.54 -7.70
CA SER A 158 4.27 -15.36 -8.67
C SER A 158 5.27 -16.06 -9.60
N ARG A 159 5.04 -17.36 -9.90
CA ARG A 159 5.88 -18.13 -10.82
C ARG A 159 6.00 -17.45 -12.18
N TYR A 160 4.92 -16.87 -12.65
CA TYR A 160 4.88 -16.16 -13.93
C TYR A 160 5.80 -14.94 -13.94
N VAL A 161 5.76 -14.09 -12.90
CA VAL A 161 6.63 -12.90 -12.81
C VAL A 161 8.09 -13.30 -12.72
N PHE A 162 8.41 -14.35 -11.98
CA PHE A 162 9.78 -14.89 -11.91
C PHE A 162 10.29 -15.36 -13.28
N GLN A 163 9.48 -16.15 -14.01
CA GLN A 163 9.87 -16.69 -15.30
C GLN A 163 10.07 -15.64 -16.41
N HIS A 164 9.32 -14.54 -16.34
CA HIS A 164 9.31 -13.50 -17.37
C HIS A 164 9.82 -12.16 -16.87
N PHE A 165 10.63 -12.14 -15.81
CA PHE A 165 11.15 -10.93 -15.20
C PHE A 165 12.06 -10.15 -16.17
N GLY A 166 11.65 -8.93 -16.57
CA GLY A 166 12.41 -8.02 -17.42
C GLY A 166 13.13 -6.91 -16.64
N GLY A 167 12.60 -6.51 -15.50
CA GLY A 167 13.21 -5.46 -14.67
C GLY A 167 12.20 -4.51 -14.04
N LEU A 168 12.66 -3.68 -13.10
CA LEU A 168 11.86 -2.62 -12.50
C LEU A 168 11.65 -1.48 -13.50
N ASN A 169 10.40 -1.17 -13.83
CA ASN A 169 10.06 0.00 -14.62
C ASN A 169 9.89 1.22 -13.72
N LYS A 170 10.99 1.99 -13.56
CA LYS A 170 11.00 3.19 -12.69
C LYS A 170 10.11 4.33 -13.20
N LEU A 171 9.86 4.40 -14.51
CA LEU A 171 9.04 5.46 -15.12
C LEU A 171 7.56 5.25 -14.86
N LEU A 172 7.12 3.99 -14.85
CA LEU A 172 5.73 3.63 -14.61
C LEU A 172 5.43 3.41 -13.12
N SER A 173 6.45 3.18 -12.30
CA SER A 173 6.29 2.98 -10.85
C SER A 173 5.99 4.30 -10.16
N PRO A 174 4.89 4.40 -9.37
CA PRO A 174 4.60 5.58 -8.57
C PRO A 174 5.69 5.82 -7.53
N LYS A 175 6.01 7.08 -7.27
CA LYS A 175 6.94 7.49 -6.20
C LYS A 175 6.25 7.65 -4.84
N GLU A 176 4.93 7.65 -4.85
CA GLU A 176 4.10 7.84 -3.67
C GLU A 176 4.18 6.63 -2.74
N LYS A 177 4.06 6.90 -1.44
CA LYS A 177 3.97 5.90 -0.38
C LYS A 177 2.54 5.83 0.13
N TYR A 178 2.10 4.64 0.51
CA TYR A 178 0.76 4.38 1.05
C TYR A 178 0.91 3.84 2.48
N PHE A 179 0.00 4.21 3.37
CA PHE A 179 0.09 3.86 4.79
C PHE A 179 -0.80 2.68 5.18
N THR A 180 -1.45 2.06 4.21
CA THR A 180 -2.24 0.84 4.40
C THR A 180 -2.14 -0.04 3.16
N SER A 181 -2.21 -1.36 3.34
CA SER A 181 -2.30 -2.31 2.21
C SER A 181 -3.46 -1.96 1.28
N LYS A 182 -4.61 -1.63 1.86
CA LYS A 182 -5.81 -1.30 1.09
C LYS A 182 -5.61 -0.09 0.16
N ALA A 183 -4.94 0.98 0.64
CA ALA A 183 -4.65 2.13 -0.19
C ALA A 183 -3.68 1.79 -1.33
N ALA A 184 -2.68 0.95 -1.04
CA ALA A 184 -1.74 0.46 -2.05
C ALA A 184 -2.44 -0.45 -3.08
N GLU A 185 -3.31 -1.37 -2.63
CA GLU A 185 -4.09 -2.26 -3.50
C GLU A 185 -5.04 -1.48 -4.42
N GLU A 186 -5.75 -0.46 -3.89
CA GLU A 186 -6.59 0.42 -4.70
C GLU A 186 -5.77 1.21 -5.74
N LYS A 187 -4.55 1.62 -5.42
CA LYS A 187 -3.66 2.27 -6.39
C LYS A 187 -3.13 1.27 -7.40
N GLU A 188 -2.78 0.06 -6.99
CA GLU A 188 -2.38 -1.05 -7.86
C GLU A 188 -3.45 -1.31 -8.92
N GLU A 189 -4.73 -1.45 -8.50
CA GLU A 189 -5.87 -1.66 -9.39
C GLU A 189 -6.03 -0.51 -10.40
N ARG A 190 -6.02 0.74 -9.91
CA ARG A 190 -6.16 1.92 -10.78
C ARG A 190 -5.02 2.05 -11.79
N LEU A 191 -3.78 1.80 -11.35
CA LEU A 191 -2.61 1.85 -12.22
C LEU A 191 -2.67 0.74 -13.27
N ALA A 192 -3.07 -0.47 -12.88
CA ALA A 192 -3.25 -1.58 -13.80
C ALA A 192 -4.29 -1.25 -14.89
N GLU A 193 -5.44 -0.67 -14.51
CA GLU A 193 -6.46 -0.21 -15.46
C GLU A 193 -5.94 0.92 -16.39
N GLU A 194 -5.18 1.86 -15.83
CA GLU A 194 -4.61 2.97 -16.60
C GLU A 194 -3.61 2.46 -17.66
N LEU A 195 -2.69 1.59 -17.27
CA LEU A 195 -1.72 1.00 -18.19
C LEU A 195 -2.39 0.13 -19.24
N CYS A 196 -3.41 -0.61 -18.86
CA CYS A 196 -4.23 -1.36 -19.80
C CYS A 196 -4.86 -0.44 -20.86
N ARG A 197 -5.43 0.70 -20.46
CA ARG A 197 -5.97 1.71 -21.41
C ARG A 197 -4.91 2.33 -22.31
N LYS A 198 -3.65 2.39 -21.85
CA LYS A 198 -2.49 2.83 -22.63
C LYS A 198 -1.94 1.76 -23.59
N GLY A 199 -2.55 0.57 -23.65
CA GLY A 199 -2.18 -0.51 -24.56
C GLY A 199 -1.12 -1.48 -24.04
N TYR A 200 -0.81 -1.45 -22.73
CA TYR A 200 0.00 -2.48 -22.10
C TYR A 200 -0.80 -3.77 -21.88
N LEU A 201 -0.15 -4.90 -22.02
CA LEU A 201 -0.65 -6.14 -21.44
C LEU A 201 -0.29 -6.14 -19.95
N VAL A 202 -1.30 -6.10 -19.08
CA VAL A 202 -1.08 -5.91 -17.64
C VAL A 202 -1.44 -7.18 -16.87
N ARG A 203 -0.55 -7.58 -15.96
CA ARG A 203 -0.83 -8.51 -14.87
C ARG A 203 -0.74 -7.76 -13.54
N ALA A 204 -1.59 -8.11 -12.59
CA ALA A 204 -1.55 -7.54 -11.25
C ALA A 204 -1.66 -8.65 -10.19
N GLY A 205 -1.28 -8.34 -8.95
CA GLY A 205 -1.20 -9.33 -7.88
C GLY A 205 -2.53 -9.99 -7.58
N GLN A 206 -3.55 -9.20 -7.26
CA GLN A 206 -4.90 -9.69 -6.94
C GLN A 206 -5.92 -9.40 -8.05
N PHE A 207 -5.65 -8.43 -8.88
CA PHE A 207 -6.52 -7.99 -9.96
C PHE A 207 -5.78 -7.98 -11.29
N THR A 208 -6.22 -8.82 -12.24
CA THR A 208 -5.71 -8.78 -13.61
C THR A 208 -6.80 -8.19 -14.51
N PRO A 209 -6.57 -7.01 -15.13
CA PRO A 209 -7.53 -6.44 -16.05
C PRO A 209 -7.84 -7.40 -17.19
N ASN A 210 -9.10 -7.49 -17.61
CA ASN A 210 -9.47 -8.37 -18.72
C ASN A 210 -8.82 -7.86 -20.02
N PRO A 211 -7.95 -8.63 -20.68
CA PRO A 211 -7.27 -8.20 -21.90
C PRO A 211 -8.23 -7.73 -23.00
N LYS A 212 -9.43 -8.33 -23.07
CA LYS A 212 -10.45 -7.94 -24.06
C LYS A 212 -11.00 -6.52 -23.84
N THR A 213 -11.01 -6.04 -22.59
CA THR A 213 -11.41 -4.66 -22.28
C THR A 213 -10.30 -3.64 -22.54
N CYS A 214 -9.04 -4.10 -22.54
CA CYS A 214 -7.87 -3.28 -22.80
C CYS A 214 -7.68 -2.94 -24.28
N ILE A 215 -8.04 -3.87 -25.17
CA ILE A 215 -7.80 -3.74 -26.62
C ILE A 215 -8.97 -3.06 -27.35
N SER A 216 -10.17 -2.96 -26.76
CA SER A 216 -11.43 -2.71 -27.46
C SER A 216 -11.79 -1.25 -27.80
N LYS A 217 -10.91 -0.25 -27.64
CA LYS A 217 -11.26 1.14 -27.94
C LYS A 217 -10.32 1.88 -28.90
N ARG A 218 -9.87 1.24 -29.95
CA ARG A 218 -9.44 1.98 -31.14
C ARG A 218 -10.57 2.04 -32.15
N LYS A 219 -11.41 3.05 -32.07
CA LYS A 219 -12.10 3.54 -33.25
C LYS A 219 -11.01 4.08 -34.19
N THR A 220 -10.69 3.34 -35.23
CA THR A 220 -10.02 3.86 -36.42
C THR A 220 -10.79 5.10 -36.88
N LYS A 221 -10.23 6.28 -36.60
CA LYS A 221 -10.63 7.46 -37.39
C LYS A 221 -10.12 7.20 -38.80
N LYS A 222 -11.03 6.87 -39.70
CA LYS A 222 -10.84 7.08 -41.14
C LYS A 222 -10.90 8.57 -41.46
#